data_1dcfcb9b7be7b990396ffbc9ba7f1e71
#
_entry.id   1dcfcb9b7be7b990396ffbc9ba7f1e71
#
_cell.length_a   1.000
_cell.length_b   1.000
_cell.length_c   1.000
_cell.angle_alpha   90.00
_cell.angle_beta   90.00
_cell.angle_gamma   90.00
#
_symmetry.space_group_name_H-M   'P 1'
#
loop_
_entity.id
_entity.type
_entity.pdbx_description
1 polymer ?
#
loop_
_entity_poly.entity_id
_entity_poly.type
_entity_poly.pdbx_seq_one_letter_code
_entity_poly.pdbx_strand_id
1 'polypeptide(L)'
;MKRILIALVAVLVSVCACQPGPEKAAPADIAGHVIVIGLDGWGTWSFEKGDTPFIREMMKEGSYTLYKRTVLPSISGANWAAMMNGTPAESSGIIGNNAAPYFKPLVLTEHNAQPTFFHLLKQARPEAETGVVCEWGDFLNYADTLCLDYFQRIQDPEGHPDAIVEESVKYIKDKKPVLCFIHIDALDHMGHAYGQGSAEYYAELPLVDDRVRRIVEGVKEAGIYDDSIIILTSDHGHEGTGHGGHALNEIETPLVIWGKGIRKNHEITETVIQYDLAATVAEIFHLDKPQSWRGVCIPVFE
;
A
#
# COMPACT_ATOMS: atom_id res chain seq x y z
N MET A 1 -35.04 -83.85 -8.29
CA MET A 1 -34.35 -82.83 -7.47
C MET A 1 -33.27 -82.12 -8.32
N LYS A 2 -33.56 -80.94 -8.86
CA LYS A 2 -32.61 -80.17 -9.69
C LYS A 2 -31.85 -79.20 -8.80
N ARG A 3 -30.52 -79.31 -8.71
CA ARG A 3 -29.65 -78.40 -8.01
C ARG A 3 -29.34 -77.27 -8.95
N ILE A 4 -29.70 -76.05 -8.57
CA ILE A 4 -29.34 -74.76 -9.24
C ILE A 4 -28.01 -74.32 -8.67
N LEU A 5 -26.98 -74.19 -9.50
CA LEU A 5 -25.69 -73.68 -9.22
C LEU A 5 -25.73 -72.15 -9.46
N ILE A 6 -25.64 -71.36 -8.42
CA ILE A 6 -25.52 -69.88 -8.54
C ILE A 6 -24.04 -69.54 -8.62
N ALA A 7 -23.60 -69.06 -9.78
CA ALA A 7 -22.26 -68.53 -9.97
C ALA A 7 -22.21 -67.03 -9.51
N LEU A 8 -21.45 -66.79 -8.49
CA LEU A 8 -21.16 -65.40 -8.06
C LEU A 8 -20.08 -64.81 -8.98
N VAL A 9 -20.44 -63.79 -9.78
CA VAL A 9 -19.48 -62.99 -10.53
C VAL A 9 -19.03 -61.81 -9.67
N ALA A 10 -17.78 -61.85 -9.18
CA ALA A 10 -17.16 -60.73 -8.49
C ALA A 10 -16.65 -59.73 -9.53
N VAL A 11 -17.29 -58.55 -9.58
CA VAL A 11 -16.81 -57.43 -10.40
C VAL A 11 -15.76 -56.67 -9.57
N LEU A 12 -14.49 -56.82 -9.94
CA LEU A 12 -13.40 -55.96 -9.43
C LEU A 12 -13.50 -54.57 -10.08
N VAL A 13 -13.98 -53.60 -9.32
CA VAL A 13 -13.89 -52.19 -9.69
C VAL A 13 -12.47 -51.70 -9.33
N SER A 14 -11.58 -51.60 -10.30
CA SER A 14 -10.30 -50.91 -10.16
C SER A 14 -10.56 -49.40 -10.01
N VAL A 15 -10.49 -48.90 -8.78
CA VAL A 15 -10.44 -47.47 -8.51
C VAL A 15 -9.03 -46.98 -8.87
N CYS A 16 -8.90 -46.41 -10.06
CA CYS A 16 -7.69 -45.70 -10.44
C CYS A 16 -7.63 -44.44 -9.59
N ALA A 17 -6.89 -44.49 -8.48
CA ALA A 17 -6.56 -43.27 -7.69
C ALA A 17 -5.60 -42.42 -8.54
N CYS A 18 -6.11 -41.37 -9.14
CA CYS A 18 -5.25 -40.27 -9.66
C CYS A 18 -4.43 -39.71 -8.48
N GLN A 19 -3.16 -40.04 -8.42
CA GLN A 19 -2.25 -39.37 -7.54
C GLN A 19 -2.15 -37.91 -8.03
N PRO A 20 -2.33 -36.92 -7.17
CA PRO A 20 -2.03 -35.53 -7.53
C PRO A 20 -0.55 -35.46 -7.95
N GLY A 21 -0.32 -34.91 -9.12
CA GLY A 21 1.06 -34.63 -9.57
C GLY A 21 1.76 -33.73 -8.55
N PRO A 22 3.11 -33.69 -8.56
CA PRO A 22 3.84 -32.83 -7.64
C PRO A 22 3.31 -31.41 -7.74
N GLU A 23 2.83 -30.88 -6.62
CA GLU A 23 2.37 -29.50 -6.49
C GLU A 23 3.55 -28.60 -6.89
N LYS A 24 3.37 -27.77 -7.91
CA LYS A 24 4.40 -26.81 -8.29
C LYS A 24 4.62 -25.91 -7.08
N ALA A 25 5.86 -25.83 -6.59
CA ALA A 25 6.23 -24.88 -5.56
C ALA A 25 5.77 -23.48 -6.01
N ALA A 26 5.12 -22.74 -5.09
CA ALA A 26 4.77 -21.35 -5.35
C ALA A 26 6.02 -20.56 -5.74
N PRO A 27 5.94 -19.59 -6.65
CA PRO A 27 7.06 -18.73 -6.98
C PRO A 27 7.55 -18.01 -5.73
N ALA A 28 8.87 -17.78 -5.65
CA ALA A 28 9.43 -17.00 -4.55
C ALA A 28 9.03 -15.52 -4.71
N ASP A 29 8.77 -14.86 -3.59
CA ASP A 29 8.47 -13.42 -3.58
C ASP A 29 9.53 -12.60 -4.29
N ILE A 30 9.11 -11.49 -4.90
CA ILE A 30 10.05 -10.53 -5.48
C ILE A 30 10.90 -9.91 -4.37
N ALA A 31 10.27 -9.57 -3.23
CA ALA A 31 10.96 -9.10 -2.03
C ALA A 31 10.32 -9.68 -0.77
N GLY A 32 11.11 -9.84 0.30
CA GLY A 32 10.63 -10.32 1.60
C GLY A 32 9.89 -9.26 2.40
N HIS A 33 10.14 -7.98 2.09
CA HIS A 33 9.57 -6.85 2.84
C HIS A 33 9.06 -5.75 1.90
N VAL A 34 7.91 -5.18 2.22
CA VAL A 34 7.38 -3.97 1.56
C VAL A 34 7.10 -2.92 2.63
N ILE A 35 7.75 -1.76 2.48
CA ILE A 35 7.55 -0.60 3.35
C ILE A 35 6.91 0.51 2.51
N VAL A 36 5.66 0.85 2.80
CA VAL A 36 4.95 1.95 2.15
C VAL A 36 5.05 3.18 3.04
N ILE A 37 5.50 4.29 2.50
CA ILE A 37 5.54 5.60 3.16
C ILE A 37 4.58 6.52 2.42
N GLY A 38 3.50 6.89 3.05
CA GLY A 38 2.48 7.81 2.55
C GLY A 38 2.69 9.21 3.10
N LEU A 39 2.86 10.18 2.23
CA LEU A 39 2.92 11.61 2.58
C LEU A 39 1.57 12.23 2.22
N ASP A 40 0.76 12.56 3.22
CA ASP A 40 -0.55 13.17 3.00
C ASP A 40 -0.40 14.56 2.39
N GLY A 41 -1.22 14.86 1.38
CA GLY A 41 -1.23 16.18 0.76
C GLY A 41 -0.02 16.56 -0.09
N TRP A 42 0.84 15.58 -0.48
CA TRP A 42 2.04 15.81 -1.29
C TRP A 42 1.73 15.88 -2.78
N GLY A 43 1.46 17.08 -3.29
CA GLY A 43 1.17 17.31 -4.71
C GLY A 43 2.44 17.38 -5.59
N THR A 44 2.32 16.94 -6.84
CA THR A 44 3.41 16.96 -7.84
C THR A 44 4.01 18.34 -8.05
N TRP A 45 3.21 19.39 -8.00
CA TRP A 45 3.65 20.78 -8.14
C TRP A 45 4.74 21.17 -7.14
N SER A 46 4.84 20.46 -6.02
CA SER A 46 5.87 20.72 -4.99
C SER A 46 7.30 20.49 -5.49
N PHE A 47 7.48 19.65 -6.52
CA PHE A 47 8.80 19.40 -7.12
C PHE A 47 9.39 20.59 -7.88
N GLU A 48 8.61 21.61 -8.23
CA GLU A 48 9.12 22.78 -8.94
C GLU A 48 10.15 23.54 -8.11
N LYS A 49 9.91 23.68 -6.80
CA LYS A 49 10.74 24.47 -5.89
C LYS A 49 11.15 23.70 -4.63
N GLY A 50 10.58 22.53 -4.40
CA GLY A 50 10.82 21.76 -3.18
C GLY A 50 12.25 21.24 -3.09
N ASP A 51 12.85 21.40 -1.93
CA ASP A 51 14.17 20.85 -1.59
C ASP A 51 13.99 19.46 -0.96
N THR A 52 14.11 18.43 -1.79
CA THR A 52 13.93 17.02 -1.40
C THR A 52 15.07 16.17 -1.95
N PRO A 53 16.31 16.40 -1.47
CA PRO A 53 17.51 15.76 -2.06
C PRO A 53 17.50 14.24 -1.93
N PHE A 54 17.06 13.70 -0.79
CA PHE A 54 17.00 12.25 -0.59
C PHE A 54 15.96 11.59 -1.52
N ILE A 55 14.75 12.15 -1.61
CA ILE A 55 13.70 11.63 -2.50
C ILE A 55 14.18 11.65 -3.95
N ARG A 56 14.84 12.74 -4.39
CA ARG A 56 15.40 12.86 -5.74
C ARG A 56 16.53 11.87 -6.00
N GLU A 57 17.28 11.47 -4.98
CA GLU A 57 18.25 10.39 -5.09
C GLU A 57 17.53 9.05 -5.27
N MET A 58 16.49 8.77 -4.49
CA MET A 58 15.71 7.52 -4.58
C MET A 58 14.99 7.40 -5.94
N MET A 59 14.59 8.50 -6.58
CA MET A 59 14.08 8.48 -7.95
C MET A 59 15.12 7.95 -8.96
N LYS A 60 16.41 8.18 -8.73
CA LYS A 60 17.50 7.65 -9.56
C LYS A 60 17.79 6.18 -9.25
N GLU A 61 17.63 5.78 -8.00
CA GLU A 61 17.85 4.39 -7.56
C GLU A 61 16.64 3.49 -7.81
N GLY A 62 15.52 4.02 -8.31
CA GLY A 62 14.29 3.28 -8.53
C GLY A 62 13.51 3.73 -9.76
N SER A 63 12.22 3.40 -9.75
CA SER A 63 11.23 3.81 -10.73
C SER A 63 10.32 4.88 -10.13
N TYR A 64 9.91 5.86 -10.93
CA TYR A 64 9.10 6.95 -10.43
C TYR A 64 8.13 7.50 -11.49
N THR A 65 7.07 8.14 -11.02
CA THR A 65 6.25 9.07 -11.81
C THR A 65 5.84 10.25 -10.94
N LEU A 66 5.74 11.42 -11.54
CA LEU A 66 5.19 12.61 -10.88
C LEU A 66 3.70 12.82 -11.19
N TYR A 67 3.11 11.93 -11.99
CA TYR A 67 1.76 12.11 -12.55
C TYR A 67 0.81 10.95 -12.21
N LYS A 68 1.02 10.29 -11.04
CA LYS A 68 0.05 9.32 -10.55
C LYS A 68 -1.27 10.04 -10.26
N ARG A 69 -2.39 9.44 -10.66
CA ARG A 69 -3.73 10.02 -10.47
C ARG A 69 -4.41 9.48 -9.22
N THR A 70 -5.03 10.39 -8.47
CA THR A 70 -5.93 10.04 -7.38
C THR A 70 -7.23 9.44 -7.91
N VAL A 71 -8.02 8.81 -7.03
CA VAL A 71 -9.46 8.62 -7.29
C VAL A 71 -10.22 9.90 -6.92
N LEU A 72 -11.41 10.05 -7.47
CA LEU A 72 -12.29 11.17 -7.12
C LEU A 72 -13.36 10.70 -6.11
N PRO A 73 -13.69 11.54 -5.14
CA PRO A 73 -13.08 12.85 -4.84
C PRO A 73 -11.63 12.71 -4.34
N SER A 74 -10.80 13.75 -4.54
CA SER A 74 -9.41 13.81 -4.08
C SER A 74 -9.32 14.04 -2.57
N ILE A 75 -9.95 13.16 -1.81
CA ILE A 75 -10.06 13.18 -0.34
C ILE A 75 -9.22 12.03 0.24
N SER A 76 -8.57 12.27 1.37
CA SER A 76 -7.67 11.31 2.03
C SER A 76 -8.32 9.92 2.21
N GLY A 77 -9.52 9.84 2.79
CA GLY A 77 -10.18 8.55 3.01
C GLY A 77 -10.43 7.74 1.75
N ALA A 78 -10.92 8.38 0.66
CA ALA A 78 -11.13 7.70 -0.61
C ALA A 78 -9.84 7.18 -1.22
N ASN A 79 -8.76 7.95 -1.11
CA ASN A 79 -7.49 7.67 -1.74
C ASN A 79 -6.63 6.68 -0.95
N TRP A 80 -6.53 6.82 0.37
CA TRP A 80 -5.86 5.81 1.21
C TRP A 80 -6.58 4.46 1.13
N ALA A 81 -7.92 4.46 1.15
CA ALA A 81 -8.69 3.23 0.95
C ALA A 81 -8.39 2.58 -0.41
N ALA A 82 -8.41 3.37 -1.50
CA ALA A 82 -8.16 2.85 -2.84
C ALA A 82 -6.76 2.24 -2.96
N MET A 83 -5.73 2.85 -2.33
CA MET A 83 -4.38 2.30 -2.30
C MET A 83 -4.30 0.94 -1.62
N MET A 84 -5.09 0.71 -0.55
CA MET A 84 -5.04 -0.53 0.21
C MET A 84 -5.94 -1.62 -0.37
N ASN A 85 -7.11 -1.24 -0.92
CA ASN A 85 -8.13 -2.18 -1.37
C ASN A 85 -8.22 -2.36 -2.90
N GLY A 86 -7.34 -1.73 -3.68
CA GLY A 86 -7.26 -1.91 -5.13
C GLY A 86 -8.52 -1.54 -5.92
N THR A 87 -9.41 -0.74 -5.32
CA THR A 87 -10.77 -0.50 -5.81
C THR A 87 -11.04 0.99 -5.95
N PRO A 88 -11.65 1.46 -7.04
CA PRO A 88 -12.05 2.85 -7.15
C PRO A 88 -13.19 3.22 -6.18
N ALA A 89 -13.32 4.50 -5.87
CA ALA A 89 -14.25 5.01 -4.87
C ALA A 89 -15.72 4.62 -5.10
N GLU A 90 -16.18 4.59 -6.36
CA GLU A 90 -17.52 4.16 -6.73
C GLU A 90 -17.79 2.66 -6.49
N SER A 91 -16.76 1.85 -6.36
CA SER A 91 -16.89 0.42 -6.04
C SER A 91 -16.70 0.13 -4.56
N SER A 92 -15.88 0.93 -3.89
CA SER A 92 -15.60 0.81 -2.46
C SER A 92 -16.69 1.43 -1.59
N GLY A 93 -17.38 2.45 -2.09
CA GLY A 93 -18.31 3.26 -1.31
C GLY A 93 -17.63 4.27 -0.39
N ILE A 94 -16.30 4.33 -0.41
CA ILE A 94 -15.53 5.29 0.40
C ILE A 94 -15.26 6.52 -0.47
N ILE A 95 -16.07 7.56 -0.25
CA ILE A 95 -16.03 8.83 -0.98
C ILE A 95 -15.84 10.03 -0.06
N GLY A 96 -15.33 9.81 1.14
CA GLY A 96 -15.08 10.82 2.17
C GLY A 96 -14.25 10.24 3.31
N ASN A 97 -14.04 11.02 4.37
CA ASN A 97 -13.21 10.67 5.53
C ASN A 97 -13.99 9.91 6.62
N ASN A 98 -15.12 9.31 6.29
CA ASN A 98 -15.91 8.55 7.25
C ASN A 98 -15.38 7.11 7.40
N ALA A 99 -15.46 6.59 8.62
CA ALA A 99 -15.12 5.19 8.93
C ALA A 99 -15.99 4.17 8.17
N ALA A 100 -17.26 4.51 7.91
CA ALA A 100 -18.20 3.65 7.19
C ALA A 100 -18.34 4.07 5.72
N PRO A 101 -18.46 3.13 4.79
CA PRO A 101 -18.78 3.44 3.41
C PRO A 101 -20.14 4.18 3.30
N TYR A 102 -20.24 5.13 2.37
CA TYR A 102 -21.49 5.86 2.08
C TYR A 102 -22.55 4.97 1.42
N PHE A 103 -22.12 3.93 0.76
CA PHE A 103 -23.00 2.90 0.18
C PHE A 103 -22.29 1.54 0.25
N LYS A 104 -23.07 0.46 0.08
CA LYS A 104 -22.58 -0.90 0.25
C LYS A 104 -21.45 -1.22 -0.73
N PRO A 105 -20.26 -1.63 -0.25
CA PRO A 105 -19.18 -2.12 -1.10
C PRO A 105 -19.59 -3.35 -1.92
N LEU A 106 -18.91 -3.57 -3.05
CA LEU A 106 -19.17 -4.73 -3.90
C LEU A 106 -18.77 -6.05 -3.23
N VAL A 107 -17.69 -6.05 -2.47
CA VAL A 107 -17.15 -7.22 -1.78
C VAL A 107 -16.78 -6.83 -0.35
N LEU A 108 -17.09 -7.73 0.58
CA LEU A 108 -16.66 -7.64 1.98
C LEU A 108 -15.99 -8.95 2.38
N THR A 109 -15.01 -8.86 3.26
CA THR A 109 -14.36 -9.97 3.94
C THR A 109 -15.20 -10.49 5.10
N GLU A 110 -14.75 -11.55 5.76
CA GLU A 110 -15.30 -12.05 7.02
C GLU A 110 -15.26 -11.03 8.16
N HIS A 111 -14.39 -10.02 8.06
CA HIS A 111 -14.30 -8.91 9.00
C HIS A 111 -15.31 -7.78 8.73
N ASN A 112 -16.16 -7.98 7.71
CA ASN A 112 -17.09 -6.95 7.22
C ASN A 112 -16.37 -5.68 6.73
N ALA A 113 -15.11 -5.82 6.31
CA ALA A 113 -14.25 -4.83 5.71
C ALA A 113 -14.02 -5.12 4.22
N GLN A 114 -13.52 -4.17 3.46
CA GLN A 114 -13.10 -4.45 2.10
C GLN A 114 -11.77 -5.22 2.11
N PRO A 115 -11.55 -6.14 1.15
CA PRO A 115 -10.28 -6.87 1.08
C PRO A 115 -9.14 -5.90 0.75
N THR A 116 -8.21 -5.74 1.69
CA THR A 116 -6.98 -4.95 1.53
C THR A 116 -5.80 -5.87 1.20
N PHE A 117 -4.69 -5.31 0.78
CA PHE A 117 -3.45 -6.10 0.63
C PHE A 117 -2.99 -6.73 1.97
N PHE A 118 -3.28 -6.11 3.12
CA PHE A 118 -3.04 -6.72 4.43
C PHE A 118 -3.87 -7.99 4.62
N HIS A 119 -5.18 -7.92 4.28
CA HIS A 119 -6.07 -9.07 4.35
C HIS A 119 -5.58 -10.21 3.44
N LEU A 120 -5.23 -9.92 2.18
CA LEU A 120 -4.74 -10.93 1.25
C LEU A 120 -3.44 -11.58 1.74
N LEU A 121 -2.52 -10.77 2.27
CA LEU A 121 -1.27 -11.28 2.83
C LEU A 121 -1.53 -12.20 4.03
N LYS A 122 -2.40 -11.78 4.96
CA LYS A 122 -2.75 -12.59 6.13
C LYS A 122 -3.51 -13.87 5.77
N GLN A 123 -4.36 -13.86 4.74
CA GLN A 123 -4.99 -15.07 4.23
C GLN A 123 -3.97 -16.07 3.66
N ALA A 124 -3.00 -15.59 2.88
CA ALA A 124 -1.97 -16.43 2.29
C ALA A 124 -0.90 -16.85 3.29
N ARG A 125 -0.58 -15.99 4.27
CA ARG A 125 0.50 -16.14 5.26
C ARG A 125 0.06 -15.57 6.60
N PRO A 126 -0.64 -16.34 7.42
CA PRO A 126 -1.15 -15.89 8.74
C PRO A 126 -0.05 -15.41 9.68
N GLU A 127 1.17 -15.92 9.54
CA GLU A 127 2.35 -15.57 10.34
C GLU A 127 3.10 -14.31 9.86
N ALA A 128 2.75 -13.76 8.68
CA ALA A 128 3.42 -12.57 8.17
C ALA A 128 3.19 -11.36 9.09
N GLU A 129 4.26 -10.77 9.61
CA GLU A 129 4.18 -9.57 10.45
C GLU A 129 3.72 -8.38 9.61
N THR A 130 2.63 -7.74 10.02
CA THR A 130 2.01 -6.63 9.31
C THR A 130 1.73 -5.46 10.25
N GLY A 131 1.92 -4.23 9.79
CA GLY A 131 1.69 -3.09 10.67
C GLY A 131 1.43 -1.76 9.97
N VAL A 132 0.86 -0.84 10.77
CA VAL A 132 0.58 0.54 10.41
C VAL A 132 1.06 1.47 11.51
N VAL A 133 1.80 2.52 11.14
CA VAL A 133 2.10 3.67 11.99
C VAL A 133 1.57 4.91 11.30
N CYS A 134 0.68 5.67 11.95
CA CYS A 134 0.02 6.80 11.30
C CYS A 134 -0.14 8.01 12.23
N GLU A 135 -0.14 9.19 11.64
CA GLU A 135 -0.45 10.45 12.35
C GLU A 135 -1.95 10.74 12.29
N TRP A 136 -2.60 10.54 11.14
CA TRP A 136 -4.05 10.71 11.03
C TRP A 136 -4.81 9.48 11.53
N GLY A 137 -5.68 9.67 12.55
CA GLY A 137 -6.36 8.55 13.21
C GLY A 137 -7.35 7.79 12.36
N ASP A 138 -8.03 8.46 11.43
CA ASP A 138 -9.01 7.83 10.55
C ASP A 138 -8.38 6.93 9.49
N PHE A 139 -7.07 7.02 9.27
CA PHE A 139 -6.32 6.13 8.38
C PHE A 139 -6.55 4.64 8.72
N LEU A 140 -6.64 4.32 10.01
CA LEU A 140 -6.87 2.94 10.48
C LEU A 140 -8.24 2.37 10.08
N ASN A 141 -9.21 3.23 9.73
CA ASN A 141 -10.52 2.77 9.26
C ASN A 141 -10.46 2.04 7.91
N TYR A 142 -9.37 2.24 7.15
CA TYR A 142 -9.21 1.69 5.80
C TYR A 142 -8.25 0.51 5.75
N ALA A 143 -7.50 0.25 6.81
CA ALA A 143 -6.44 -0.75 6.84
C ALA A 143 -6.89 -2.18 7.21
N ASP A 144 -8.15 -2.40 7.62
CA ASP A 144 -8.62 -3.64 8.25
C ASP A 144 -7.72 -4.05 9.43
N THR A 145 -7.92 -3.42 10.58
CA THR A 145 -7.06 -3.59 11.76
C THR A 145 -7.01 -5.02 12.31
N LEU A 146 -7.96 -5.90 11.94
CA LEU A 146 -7.91 -7.31 12.28
C LEU A 146 -6.85 -8.09 11.48
N CYS A 147 -6.30 -7.47 10.44
CA CYS A 147 -5.20 -7.99 9.63
C CYS A 147 -3.85 -7.37 9.99
N LEU A 148 -3.76 -6.64 11.11
CA LEU A 148 -2.54 -6.00 11.57
C LEU A 148 -2.05 -6.64 12.88
N ASP A 149 -0.76 -7.01 12.93
CA ASP A 149 -0.09 -7.44 14.17
C ASP A 149 0.32 -6.24 15.01
N TYR A 150 0.54 -5.11 14.35
CA TYR A 150 0.91 -3.86 14.99
C TYR A 150 0.18 -2.68 14.36
N PHE A 151 -0.36 -1.79 15.19
CA PHE A 151 -0.80 -0.48 14.74
C PHE A 151 -0.57 0.56 15.83
N GLN A 152 -0.08 1.71 15.43
CA GLN A 152 0.16 2.83 16.34
C GLN A 152 -0.28 4.14 15.68
N ARG A 153 -1.17 4.84 16.35
CA ARG A 153 -1.45 6.23 16.03
C ARG A 153 -0.52 7.12 16.82
N ILE A 154 0.18 8.01 16.15
CA ILE A 154 0.96 9.08 16.79
C ILE A 154 -0.03 10.18 17.22
N GLN A 155 -0.05 10.47 18.51
CA GLN A 155 -0.84 11.56 19.06
C GLN A 155 0.05 12.78 19.19
N ASP A 156 -0.54 13.96 18.94
CA ASP A 156 0.18 15.24 19.00
C ASP A 156 1.43 15.29 18.09
N PRO A 157 1.28 15.05 16.79
CA PRO A 157 2.41 15.07 15.85
C PRO A 157 3.04 16.48 15.76
N GLU A 158 2.30 17.55 16.05
CA GLU A 158 2.79 18.93 16.07
C GLU A 158 3.74 19.20 17.24
N GLY A 159 3.45 18.64 18.43
CA GLY A 159 4.32 18.72 19.60
C GLY A 159 5.55 17.82 19.51
N HIS A 160 5.45 16.71 18.76
CA HIS A 160 6.49 15.71 18.57
C HIS A 160 6.64 15.28 17.11
N PRO A 161 7.11 16.16 16.21
CA PRO A 161 7.10 15.89 14.76
C PRO A 161 7.96 14.69 14.32
N ASP A 162 8.88 14.25 15.14
CA ASP A 162 9.74 13.10 14.87
C ASP A 162 9.20 11.77 15.47
N ALA A 163 8.12 11.81 16.27
CA ALA A 163 7.58 10.63 16.92
C ALA A 163 7.14 9.54 15.90
N ILE A 164 6.67 9.96 14.73
CA ILE A 164 6.33 9.03 13.63
C ILE A 164 7.57 8.26 13.14
N VAL A 165 8.70 8.93 13.03
CA VAL A 165 9.98 8.32 12.63
C VAL A 165 10.47 7.37 13.71
N GLU A 166 10.50 7.82 14.96
CA GLU A 166 10.99 7.04 16.11
C GLU A 166 10.20 5.74 16.27
N GLU A 167 8.88 5.81 16.21
CA GLU A 167 8.00 4.63 16.35
C GLU A 167 8.12 3.70 15.14
N SER A 168 8.15 4.26 13.92
CA SER A 168 8.30 3.47 12.70
C SER A 168 9.63 2.72 12.67
N VAL A 169 10.72 3.40 12.98
CA VAL A 169 12.08 2.79 13.03
C VAL A 169 12.14 1.74 14.12
N LYS A 170 11.58 2.00 15.30
CA LYS A 170 11.51 1.04 16.40
C LYS A 170 10.76 -0.22 15.96
N TYR A 171 9.55 -0.06 15.40
CA TYR A 171 8.75 -1.19 14.92
C TYR A 171 9.49 -2.01 13.84
N ILE A 172 10.05 -1.34 12.84
CA ILE A 172 10.82 -1.99 11.75
C ILE A 172 12.00 -2.80 12.32
N LYS A 173 12.76 -2.23 13.26
CA LYS A 173 13.93 -2.91 13.86
C LYS A 173 13.54 -4.09 14.74
N ASP A 174 12.49 -3.93 15.54
CA ASP A 174 12.06 -4.95 16.50
C ASP A 174 11.34 -6.12 15.82
N LYS A 175 10.54 -5.85 14.78
CA LYS A 175 9.63 -6.83 14.19
C LYS A 175 9.98 -7.25 12.77
N LYS A 176 10.71 -6.42 12.01
CA LYS A 176 11.06 -6.69 10.61
C LYS A 176 9.82 -7.06 9.79
N PRO A 177 8.81 -6.18 9.72
CA PRO A 177 7.52 -6.51 9.12
C PRO A 177 7.64 -6.93 7.65
N VAL A 178 6.84 -7.90 7.26
CA VAL A 178 6.68 -8.28 5.84
C VAL A 178 6.00 -7.16 5.07
N LEU A 179 5.00 -6.51 5.69
CA LEU A 179 4.30 -5.38 5.09
C LEU A 179 4.02 -4.31 6.16
N CYS A 180 4.54 -3.12 5.93
CA CYS A 180 4.34 -1.97 6.81
C CYS A 180 3.84 -0.76 6.02
N PHE A 181 2.87 -0.02 6.57
CA PHE A 181 2.43 1.27 6.04
C PHE A 181 2.69 2.36 7.09
N ILE A 182 3.41 3.41 6.69
CA ILE A 182 3.72 4.58 7.52
C ILE A 182 3.04 5.78 6.88
N HIS A 183 2.20 6.49 7.63
CA HIS A 183 1.46 7.66 7.16
C HIS A 183 1.95 8.92 7.87
N ILE A 184 2.42 9.89 7.11
CA ILE A 184 2.93 11.20 7.58
C ILE A 184 2.01 12.30 7.09
N ASP A 185 1.45 13.09 8.01
CA ASP A 185 0.39 14.09 7.80
C ASP A 185 0.91 15.51 7.55
N ALA A 186 2.18 15.75 7.79
CA ALA A 186 2.76 17.09 7.91
C ALA A 186 2.50 18.00 6.71
N LEU A 187 2.57 17.49 5.47
CA LEU A 187 2.37 18.34 4.28
C LEU A 187 0.91 18.71 4.06
N ASP A 188 -0.04 17.81 4.41
CA ASP A 188 -1.46 18.14 4.36
C ASP A 188 -1.80 19.25 5.38
N HIS A 189 -1.27 19.12 6.59
CA HIS A 189 -1.42 20.16 7.60
C HIS A 189 -0.91 21.53 7.10
N MET A 190 0.28 21.59 6.48
CA MET A 190 0.81 22.82 5.90
C MET A 190 -0.04 23.34 4.74
N GLY A 191 -0.57 22.43 3.90
CA GLY A 191 -1.47 22.78 2.82
C GLY A 191 -2.76 23.43 3.32
N HIS A 192 -3.38 22.86 4.33
CA HIS A 192 -4.57 23.42 4.95
C HIS A 192 -4.33 24.76 5.68
N ALA A 193 -3.22 24.87 6.40
CA ALA A 193 -2.93 26.05 7.19
C ALA A 193 -2.48 27.26 6.35
N TYR A 194 -1.66 27.03 5.31
CA TYR A 194 -0.97 28.10 4.59
C TYR A 194 -1.24 28.10 3.08
N GLY A 195 -1.75 27.02 2.55
CA GLY A 195 -2.09 26.85 1.14
C GLY A 195 -0.98 26.27 0.29
N GLN A 196 -1.42 25.78 -0.85
CA GLN A 196 -0.58 25.24 -1.90
C GLN A 196 0.54 26.22 -2.29
N GLY A 197 1.79 25.74 -2.29
CA GLY A 197 2.93 26.52 -2.76
C GLY A 197 3.32 27.69 -1.85
N SER A 198 2.82 27.74 -0.62
CA SER A 198 3.24 28.72 0.40
C SER A 198 4.70 28.53 0.80
N ALA A 199 5.29 29.54 1.38
CA ALA A 199 6.66 29.45 1.92
C ALA A 199 6.77 28.40 3.03
N GLU A 200 5.74 28.29 3.86
CA GLU A 200 5.62 27.35 4.96
C GLU A 200 5.54 25.91 4.45
N TYR A 201 4.74 25.64 3.41
CA TYR A 201 4.68 24.33 2.77
C TYR A 201 6.06 23.92 2.21
N TYR A 202 6.72 24.83 1.50
CA TYR A 202 8.06 24.55 0.96
C TYR A 202 9.13 24.41 2.06
N ALA A 203 8.98 25.06 3.21
CA ALA A 203 9.88 24.90 4.36
C ALA A 203 9.73 23.54 5.05
N GLU A 204 8.54 22.90 4.98
CA GLU A 204 8.31 21.56 5.54
C GLU A 204 8.89 20.44 4.67
N LEU A 205 9.01 20.63 3.35
CA LEU A 205 9.50 19.59 2.44
C LEU A 205 10.87 19.00 2.81
N PRO A 206 11.93 19.79 3.12
CA PRO A 206 13.20 19.22 3.56
C PRO A 206 13.11 18.47 4.89
N LEU A 207 12.18 18.83 5.78
CA LEU A 207 11.96 18.12 7.04
C LEU A 207 11.31 16.76 6.79
N VAL A 208 10.34 16.70 5.88
CA VAL A 208 9.70 15.44 5.47
C VAL A 208 10.69 14.56 4.69
N ASP A 209 11.53 15.14 3.82
CA ASP A 209 12.61 14.43 3.12
C ASP A 209 13.59 13.76 4.10
N ASP A 210 13.96 14.46 5.18
CA ASP A 210 14.80 13.91 6.26
C ASP A 210 14.07 12.80 7.04
N ARG A 211 12.79 12.95 7.34
CA ARG A 211 11.99 11.89 7.98
C ARG A 211 11.96 10.61 7.13
N VAL A 212 11.72 10.74 5.82
CA VAL A 212 11.76 9.60 4.88
C VAL A 212 13.16 8.96 4.89
N ARG A 213 14.22 9.75 4.81
CA ARG A 213 15.62 9.28 4.87
C ARG A 213 15.86 8.47 6.14
N ARG A 214 15.48 8.97 7.31
CA ARG A 214 15.67 8.30 8.61
C ARG A 214 14.89 6.99 8.73
N ILE A 215 13.68 6.92 8.18
CA ILE A 215 12.91 5.66 8.11
C ILE A 215 13.67 4.63 7.25
N VAL A 216 14.17 5.03 6.08
CA VAL A 216 14.95 4.16 5.20
C VAL A 216 16.26 3.70 5.86
N GLU A 217 16.92 4.58 6.61
CA GLU A 217 18.08 4.19 7.43
C GLU A 217 17.70 3.15 8.50
N GLY A 218 16.53 3.29 9.12
CA GLY A 218 15.98 2.29 10.03
C GLY A 218 15.78 0.92 9.37
N VAL A 219 15.33 0.89 8.11
CA VAL A 219 15.23 -0.36 7.33
C VAL A 219 16.61 -0.97 7.09
N LYS A 220 17.63 -0.15 6.80
CA LYS A 220 19.03 -0.60 6.65
C LYS A 220 19.59 -1.13 7.96
N GLU A 221 19.38 -0.43 9.07
CA GLU A 221 19.82 -0.85 10.41
C GLU A 221 19.13 -2.14 10.89
N ALA A 222 17.89 -2.38 10.46
CA ALA A 222 17.18 -3.63 10.71
C ALA A 222 17.77 -4.82 9.93
N GLY A 223 18.63 -4.56 8.93
CA GLY A 223 19.27 -5.57 8.09
C GLY A 223 18.32 -6.24 7.09
N ILE A 224 17.24 -5.55 6.69
CA ILE A 224 16.24 -6.05 5.74
C ILE A 224 16.24 -5.27 4.41
N TYR A 225 17.04 -4.21 4.28
CA TYR A 225 17.01 -3.30 3.13
C TYR A 225 17.22 -4.01 1.79
N ASP A 226 18.18 -4.91 1.70
CA ASP A 226 18.52 -5.62 0.46
C ASP A 226 17.43 -6.60 0.00
N ASP A 227 16.51 -6.96 0.91
CA ASP A 227 15.33 -7.79 0.63
C ASP A 227 14.01 -6.98 0.73
N SER A 228 14.09 -5.66 0.61
CA SER A 228 12.95 -4.75 0.71
C SER A 228 12.64 -4.06 -0.60
N ILE A 229 11.35 -3.77 -0.79
CA ILE A 229 10.86 -2.75 -1.71
C ILE A 229 10.26 -1.63 -0.86
N ILE A 230 10.68 -0.39 -1.13
CA ILE A 230 10.15 0.80 -0.47
C ILE A 230 9.32 1.59 -1.49
N ILE A 231 8.13 1.99 -1.07
CA ILE A 231 7.16 2.72 -1.90
C ILE A 231 6.86 4.04 -1.19
N LEU A 232 7.21 5.16 -1.82
CA LEU A 232 6.89 6.49 -1.36
C LEU A 232 5.80 7.07 -2.24
N THR A 233 4.72 7.55 -1.65
CA THR A 233 3.55 8.02 -2.41
C THR A 233 2.74 9.06 -1.63
N SER A 234 1.71 9.60 -2.27
CA SER A 234 0.74 10.51 -1.65
C SER A 234 -0.67 10.15 -2.09
N ASP A 235 -1.63 10.55 -1.32
CA ASP A 235 -3.06 10.36 -1.59
C ASP A 235 -3.66 11.48 -2.47
N HIS A 236 -3.31 12.75 -2.24
CA HIS A 236 -3.73 13.92 -3.01
C HIS A 236 -2.73 15.06 -2.89
N GLY A 237 -2.95 16.11 -3.64
CA GLY A 237 -2.31 17.41 -3.46
C GLY A 237 -3.32 18.45 -2.97
N HIS A 238 -3.07 19.75 -3.24
CA HIS A 238 -3.92 20.85 -2.80
C HIS A 238 -4.26 21.81 -3.95
N GLU A 239 -5.42 22.44 -3.83
CA GLU A 239 -5.78 23.64 -4.57
C GLU A 239 -6.11 24.76 -3.55
N GLY A 240 -5.29 25.81 -3.48
CA GLY A 240 -5.37 26.76 -2.39
C GLY A 240 -5.10 26.10 -1.03
N THR A 241 -6.02 26.25 -0.08
CA THR A 241 -5.96 25.64 1.26
C THR A 241 -6.78 24.37 1.41
N GLY A 242 -7.26 23.78 0.32
CA GLY A 242 -8.15 22.61 0.36
C GLY A 242 -7.82 21.58 -0.70
N HIS A 243 -8.57 20.51 -0.64
CA HIS A 243 -8.56 19.39 -1.58
C HIS A 243 -9.96 18.73 -1.61
N GLY A 244 -10.15 17.70 -2.42
CA GLY A 244 -11.45 17.01 -2.56
C GLY A 244 -12.17 17.34 -3.88
N GLY A 245 -11.58 18.21 -4.69
CA GLY A 245 -12.06 18.57 -6.02
C GLY A 245 -11.47 17.69 -7.12
N HIS A 246 -11.20 18.33 -8.25
CA HIS A 246 -10.71 17.67 -9.45
C HIS A 246 -9.65 18.51 -10.21
N ALA A 247 -9.11 19.54 -9.55
CA ALA A 247 -8.02 20.31 -10.11
C ALA A 247 -6.76 19.43 -10.24
N LEU A 248 -5.92 19.67 -11.25
CA LEU A 248 -4.70 18.89 -11.46
C LEU A 248 -3.79 18.93 -10.23
N ASN A 249 -3.73 20.08 -9.55
CA ASN A 249 -2.93 20.26 -8.35
C ASN A 249 -3.38 19.37 -7.17
N GLU A 250 -4.64 18.93 -7.16
CA GLU A 250 -5.19 18.01 -6.15
C GLU A 250 -5.00 16.54 -6.57
N ILE A 251 -5.11 16.26 -7.89
CA ILE A 251 -5.23 14.87 -8.37
C ILE A 251 -3.93 14.29 -8.96
N GLU A 252 -2.90 15.09 -9.16
CA GLU A 252 -1.56 14.62 -9.57
C GLU A 252 -0.65 14.52 -8.37
N THR A 253 -0.19 13.30 -8.10
CA THR A 253 0.65 13.00 -6.95
C THR A 253 1.87 12.17 -7.35
N PRO A 254 3.01 12.32 -6.64
CA PRO A 254 4.21 11.56 -6.92
C PRO A 254 4.10 10.10 -6.46
N LEU A 255 4.87 9.25 -7.12
CA LEU A 255 5.13 7.88 -6.73
C LEU A 255 6.60 7.57 -7.00
N VAL A 256 7.30 7.05 -6.00
CA VAL A 256 8.68 6.56 -6.13
C VAL A 256 8.75 5.16 -5.54
N ILE A 257 9.26 4.20 -6.31
CA ILE A 257 9.41 2.80 -5.87
C ILE A 257 10.85 2.39 -6.11
N TRP A 258 11.52 1.88 -5.06
CA TRP A 258 12.90 1.42 -5.17
C TRP A 258 13.17 0.21 -4.29
N GLY A 259 14.28 -0.47 -4.53
CA GLY A 259 14.70 -1.65 -3.78
C GLY A 259 14.87 -2.87 -4.65
N LYS A 260 14.69 -4.04 -4.06
CA LYS A 260 14.96 -5.33 -4.70
C LYS A 260 14.12 -5.55 -5.96
N GLY A 261 14.78 -5.83 -7.09
CA GLY A 261 14.11 -6.14 -8.37
C GLY A 261 13.40 -4.96 -9.03
N ILE A 262 13.64 -3.73 -8.56
CA ILE A 262 13.06 -2.52 -9.15
C ILE A 262 14.03 -1.89 -10.15
N ARG A 263 13.54 -1.54 -11.34
CA ARG A 263 14.31 -0.84 -12.37
C ARG A 263 14.80 0.51 -11.86
N LYS A 264 16.10 0.78 -12.07
CA LYS A 264 16.73 2.04 -11.66
C LYS A 264 16.59 3.13 -12.71
N ASN A 265 16.53 4.38 -12.25
CA ASN A 265 16.44 5.58 -13.08
C ASN A 265 15.37 5.44 -14.18
N HIS A 266 14.22 4.87 -13.81
CA HIS A 266 13.15 4.54 -14.72
C HIS A 266 11.93 5.44 -14.45
N GLU A 267 11.64 6.32 -15.39
CA GLU A 267 10.40 7.10 -15.37
C GLU A 267 9.25 6.22 -15.90
N ILE A 268 8.22 6.06 -15.07
CA ILE A 268 7.01 5.33 -15.43
C ILE A 268 6.17 6.24 -16.31
N THR A 269 6.03 5.88 -17.57
CA THR A 269 5.29 6.65 -18.59
C THR A 269 3.85 6.20 -18.76
N GLU A 270 3.51 5.02 -18.25
CA GLU A 270 2.16 4.50 -18.24
C GLU A 270 1.29 5.25 -17.22
N THR A 271 -0.01 5.27 -17.47
CA THR A 271 -0.95 5.84 -16.51
C THR A 271 -0.97 5.00 -15.24
N VAL A 272 -0.70 5.64 -14.11
CA VAL A 272 -0.81 5.03 -12.78
C VAL A 272 -1.96 5.70 -12.03
N ILE A 273 -2.85 4.90 -11.46
CA ILE A 273 -3.97 5.36 -10.65
C ILE A 273 -3.77 4.83 -9.21
N GLN A 274 -4.33 5.52 -8.27
CA GLN A 274 -4.18 5.26 -6.83
C GLN A 274 -4.32 3.78 -6.42
N TYR A 275 -5.31 3.09 -6.98
CA TYR A 275 -5.61 1.69 -6.68
C TYR A 275 -4.63 0.68 -7.31
N ASP A 276 -3.71 1.12 -8.18
CA ASP A 276 -2.69 0.25 -8.79
C ASP A 276 -1.62 -0.17 -7.77
N LEU A 277 -1.48 0.59 -6.68
CA LEU A 277 -0.57 0.25 -5.60
C LEU A 277 -0.92 -1.10 -4.96
N ALA A 278 -2.19 -1.35 -4.67
CA ALA A 278 -2.62 -2.63 -4.11
C ALA A 278 -2.25 -3.81 -5.02
N ALA A 279 -2.47 -3.66 -6.32
CA ALA A 279 -2.14 -4.70 -7.30
C ALA A 279 -0.62 -4.92 -7.41
N THR A 280 0.17 -3.87 -7.24
CA THR A 280 1.64 -3.96 -7.23
C THR A 280 2.15 -4.68 -5.98
N VAL A 281 1.59 -4.38 -4.80
CA VAL A 281 1.91 -5.11 -3.55
C VAL A 281 1.50 -6.58 -3.66
N ALA A 282 0.34 -6.86 -4.26
CA ALA A 282 -0.10 -8.24 -4.49
C ALA A 282 0.85 -9.00 -5.42
N GLU A 283 1.38 -8.35 -6.46
CA GLU A 283 2.37 -8.95 -7.37
C GLU A 283 3.68 -9.28 -6.66
N ILE A 284 4.18 -8.38 -5.79
CA ILE A 284 5.42 -8.61 -5.03
C ILE A 284 5.35 -9.90 -4.21
N PHE A 285 4.20 -10.19 -3.62
CA PHE A 285 3.96 -11.36 -2.76
C PHE A 285 3.22 -12.51 -3.45
N HIS A 286 2.98 -12.42 -4.77
CA HIS A 286 2.22 -13.40 -5.55
C HIS A 286 0.85 -13.73 -4.95
N LEU A 287 0.13 -12.70 -4.50
CA LEU A 287 -1.20 -12.83 -3.91
C LEU A 287 -2.30 -12.80 -4.98
N ASP A 288 -3.31 -13.65 -4.82
CA ASP A 288 -4.47 -13.67 -5.70
C ASP A 288 -5.34 -12.43 -5.48
N LYS A 289 -5.48 -11.60 -6.52
CA LYS A 289 -6.30 -10.38 -6.45
C LYS A 289 -7.78 -10.71 -6.43
N PRO A 290 -8.58 -10.10 -5.52
CA PRO A 290 -10.02 -10.23 -5.52
C PRO A 290 -10.64 -9.70 -6.83
N GLN A 291 -11.78 -10.27 -7.22
CA GLN A 291 -12.50 -9.82 -8.42
C GLN A 291 -12.93 -8.33 -8.36
N SER A 292 -13.10 -7.78 -7.15
CA SER A 292 -13.42 -6.37 -6.95
C SER A 292 -12.29 -5.41 -7.31
N TRP A 293 -11.03 -5.86 -7.25
CA TRP A 293 -9.89 -4.99 -7.55
C TRP A 293 -9.84 -4.64 -9.05
N ARG A 294 -9.59 -3.36 -9.32
CA ARG A 294 -9.40 -2.81 -10.68
C ARG A 294 -7.97 -2.45 -10.95
N GLY A 295 -7.16 -2.37 -9.89
CA GLY A 295 -5.73 -2.07 -9.99
C GLY A 295 -4.98 -3.05 -10.88
N VAL A 296 -4.00 -2.52 -11.61
CA VAL A 296 -3.03 -3.29 -12.38
C VAL A 296 -1.66 -3.12 -11.74
N CYS A 297 -0.79 -4.12 -11.93
CA CYS A 297 0.59 -4.01 -11.44
C CYS A 297 1.31 -2.88 -12.18
N ILE A 298 1.96 -2.00 -11.45
CA ILE A 298 2.76 -0.90 -12.00
C ILE A 298 4.02 -1.52 -12.65
N PRO A 299 4.39 -1.13 -13.89
CA PRO A 299 5.49 -1.76 -14.63
C PRO A 299 6.87 -1.28 -14.15
N VAL A 300 7.29 -1.69 -12.95
CA VAL A 300 8.53 -1.24 -12.29
C VAL A 300 9.59 -2.33 -12.12
N PHE A 301 9.23 -3.59 -12.33
CA PHE A 301 10.15 -4.72 -12.13
C PHE A 301 11.13 -4.90 -13.29
N GLU A 302 12.35 -5.43 -12.95
CA GLU A 302 13.41 -5.80 -13.92
C GLU A 302 13.01 -6.92 -14.87
#